data_58a50ac9afe2538478f298556f55b046
#
_entry.id   58a50ac9afe2538478f298556f55b046
#
_cell.length_a   1.000
_cell.length_b   1.000
_cell.length_c   1.000
_cell.angle_alpha   90.00
_cell.angle_beta   90.00
_cell.angle_gamma   90.00
#
_symmetry.space_group_name_H-M   'P 1'
#
loop_
_entity.id
_entity.type
_entity.pdbx_description
1 polymer ?
#
loop_
_entity_poly.entity_id
_entity_poly.type
_entity_poly.pdbx_seq_one_letter_code
_entity_poly.pdbx_strand_id
1 'polypeptide(L)'
;MIELIYISNTPNTLDRSTILEILNSSHTKNKLNDLTGHLYYDGNSFLQIIEGEENAVRSLYEKIKIDPRHTNVETLYENEINERAFEGWEMAFKELERSTVQNSMVMFNNLKQNSKRHITNFGAGLFGLFKDSIS
;
A
#
# COMPACT_ATOMS: atom_id res chain seq x y z
N MET A 1 -15.42 -6.63 -3.94
CA MET A 1 -14.03 -6.11 -3.94
C MET A 1 -13.55 -5.92 -2.52
N ILE A 2 -12.27 -6.02 -2.33
CA ILE A 2 -11.63 -5.70 -1.05
C ILE A 2 -10.52 -4.66 -1.24
N GLU A 3 -10.18 -3.98 -0.17
CA GLU A 3 -8.91 -3.27 -0.05
C GLU A 3 -8.06 -3.98 1.00
N LEU A 4 -6.78 -4.06 0.75
CA LEU A 4 -5.80 -4.63 1.67
C LEU A 4 -4.65 -3.64 1.80
N ILE A 5 -4.27 -3.34 3.03
CA ILE A 5 -3.19 -2.41 3.32
C ILE A 5 -2.15 -3.15 4.14
N TYR A 6 -0.91 -3.12 3.70
CA TYR A 6 0.19 -3.73 4.44
C TYR A 6 1.38 -2.78 4.54
N ILE A 7 2.24 -3.05 5.49
CA ILE A 7 3.57 -2.44 5.57
C ILE A 7 4.62 -3.53 5.48
N SER A 8 5.81 -3.13 5.05
CA SER A 8 6.99 -3.98 5.06
C SER A 8 8.23 -3.13 5.23
N ASN A 9 9.35 -3.78 5.57
CA ASN A 9 10.63 -3.11 5.68
C ASN A 9 11.54 -3.54 4.54
N THR A 10 12.45 -2.65 4.14
CA THR A 10 13.51 -3.00 3.20
C THR A 10 14.78 -3.31 3.99
N PRO A 11 15.52 -4.39 3.65
CA PRO A 11 16.79 -4.71 4.33
C PRO A 11 17.82 -3.59 4.17
N ASN A 12 17.80 -2.93 3.02
CA ASN A 12 18.67 -1.81 2.71
C ASN A 12 17.85 -0.76 1.95
N THR A 13 18.32 0.48 1.96
CA THR A 13 17.73 1.51 1.13
C THR A 13 17.83 1.09 -0.34
N LEU A 14 16.69 1.03 -1.01
CA LEU A 14 16.63 0.64 -2.42
C LEU A 14 17.06 1.81 -3.31
N ASP A 15 17.80 1.49 -4.37
CA ASP A 15 18.14 2.50 -5.35
C ASP A 15 16.94 2.80 -6.28
N ARG A 16 17.07 3.88 -7.02
CA ARG A 16 15.97 4.33 -7.88
C ARG A 16 15.67 3.33 -8.99
N SER A 17 16.65 2.63 -9.52
CA SER A 17 16.42 1.64 -10.57
C SER A 17 15.63 0.44 -10.07
N THR A 18 15.87 -0.01 -8.85
CA THR A 18 15.11 -1.08 -8.22
C THR A 18 13.66 -0.66 -7.99
N ILE A 19 13.45 0.56 -7.53
CA ILE A 19 12.09 1.12 -7.34
C ILE A 19 11.35 1.16 -8.68
N LEU A 20 12.00 1.62 -9.75
CA LEU A 20 11.39 1.66 -11.08
C LEU A 20 11.03 0.27 -11.60
N GLU A 21 11.86 -0.74 -11.34
CA GLU A 21 11.55 -2.13 -11.69
C GLU A 21 10.31 -2.63 -10.97
N ILE A 22 10.20 -2.33 -9.67
CA ILE A 22 9.02 -2.70 -8.87
C ILE A 22 7.77 -2.06 -9.46
N LEU A 23 7.82 -0.76 -9.76
CA LEU A 23 6.68 -0.03 -10.31
C LEU A 23 6.27 -0.56 -11.69
N ASN A 24 7.22 -0.77 -12.58
CA ASN A 24 6.92 -1.27 -13.93
C ASN A 24 6.31 -2.66 -13.89
N SER A 25 6.86 -3.53 -13.06
CA SER A 25 6.32 -4.89 -12.87
C SER A 25 4.91 -4.84 -12.27
N SER A 26 4.69 -3.96 -11.30
CA SER A 26 3.39 -3.79 -10.66
C SER A 26 2.35 -3.26 -11.64
N HIS A 27 2.68 -2.26 -12.43
CA HIS A 27 1.75 -1.71 -13.44
C HIS A 27 1.26 -2.78 -14.40
N THR A 28 2.18 -3.56 -14.95
CA THR A 28 1.85 -4.61 -15.91
C THR A 28 0.94 -5.67 -15.31
N LYS A 29 1.32 -6.19 -14.14
CA LYS A 29 0.57 -7.25 -13.46
C LYS A 29 -0.77 -6.75 -12.93
N ASN A 30 -0.82 -5.55 -12.40
CA ASN A 30 -2.04 -4.99 -11.83
C ASN A 30 -3.07 -4.69 -12.92
N LYS A 31 -2.62 -4.20 -14.05
CA LYS A 31 -3.51 -3.98 -15.21
C LYS A 31 -4.14 -5.29 -15.69
N LEU A 32 -3.34 -6.36 -15.78
CA LEU A 32 -3.82 -7.67 -16.21
C LEU A 32 -4.82 -8.28 -15.22
N ASN A 33 -4.67 -8.00 -13.94
CA ASN A 33 -5.50 -8.57 -12.88
C ASN A 33 -6.58 -7.61 -12.36
N ASP A 34 -6.75 -6.47 -13.01
CA ASP A 34 -7.71 -5.44 -12.62
C ASP A 34 -7.53 -4.98 -11.17
N LEU A 35 -6.29 -4.74 -10.79
CA LEU A 35 -5.92 -4.21 -9.47
C LEU A 35 -5.54 -2.74 -9.59
N THR A 36 -5.91 -1.98 -8.57
CA THR A 36 -5.54 -0.57 -8.44
C THR A 36 -4.98 -0.34 -7.04
N GLY A 37 -4.32 0.79 -6.84
CA GLY A 37 -3.81 1.12 -5.52
C GLY A 37 -2.70 2.15 -5.52
N HIS A 38 -2.00 2.20 -4.40
CA HIS A 38 -0.94 3.16 -4.17
C HIS A 38 0.19 2.55 -3.35
N LEU A 39 1.43 2.84 -3.76
CA LEU A 39 2.62 2.42 -3.05
C LEU A 39 3.34 3.64 -2.49
N TYR A 40 3.62 3.61 -1.19
CA TYR A 40 4.41 4.62 -0.50
C TYR A 40 5.74 4.01 -0.04
N TYR A 41 6.81 4.79 -0.16
CA TYR A 41 8.14 4.38 0.25
C TYR A 41 8.87 5.54 0.93
N ASP A 42 9.46 5.29 2.11
CA ASP A 42 10.14 6.33 2.89
C ASP A 42 11.65 6.09 3.05
N GLY A 43 12.23 5.22 2.24
CA GLY A 43 13.64 4.85 2.33
C GLY A 43 13.91 3.63 3.21
N ASN A 44 13.00 3.26 4.10
CA ASN A 44 13.13 2.11 4.99
C ASN A 44 11.96 1.15 4.90
N SER A 45 10.79 1.66 4.59
CA SER A 45 9.55 0.90 4.66
C SER A 45 8.67 1.19 3.47
N PHE A 46 7.89 0.18 3.09
CA PHE A 46 6.77 0.33 2.16
C PHE A 46 5.47 0.33 2.93
N LEU A 47 4.52 1.11 2.45
CA LEU A 47 3.10 0.95 2.76
C LEU A 47 2.38 0.88 1.44
N GLN A 48 1.61 -0.16 1.23
CA GLN A 48 0.89 -0.34 -0.02
C GLN A 48 -0.59 -0.58 0.23
N ILE A 49 -1.40 0.06 -0.59
CA ILE A 49 -2.84 -0.15 -0.65
C ILE A 49 -3.12 -0.88 -1.95
N ILE A 50 -3.80 -2.01 -1.85
CA ILE A 50 -4.21 -2.82 -3.00
C ILE A 50 -5.72 -2.98 -2.96
N GLU A 51 -6.37 -2.69 -4.08
CA GLU A 51 -7.82 -2.84 -4.17
C GLU A 51 -8.21 -3.58 -5.45
N GLY A 52 -9.24 -4.39 -5.34
CA GLY A 52 -9.75 -5.17 -6.46
C GLY A 52 -10.55 -6.36 -5.96
N GLU A 53 -10.76 -7.33 -6.86
CA GLU A 53 -11.42 -8.57 -6.49
C GLU A 53 -10.60 -9.35 -5.47
N GLU A 54 -11.27 -9.96 -4.51
CA GLU A 54 -10.61 -10.61 -3.37
C GLU A 54 -9.55 -11.62 -3.78
N ASN A 55 -9.87 -12.53 -4.70
CA ASN A 55 -8.92 -13.55 -5.12
C ASN A 55 -7.67 -12.96 -5.78
N ALA A 56 -7.83 -11.91 -6.56
CA ALA A 56 -6.71 -11.23 -7.22
C ALA A 56 -5.83 -10.51 -6.20
N VAL A 57 -6.43 -9.82 -5.24
CA VAL A 57 -5.70 -9.13 -4.17
C VAL A 57 -4.91 -10.13 -3.33
N ARG A 58 -5.54 -11.22 -2.91
CA ARG A 58 -4.89 -12.24 -2.08
C ARG A 58 -3.76 -12.95 -2.82
N SER A 59 -3.95 -13.25 -4.09
CA SER A 59 -2.91 -13.87 -4.92
C SER A 59 -1.68 -12.97 -5.04
N LEU A 60 -1.89 -11.68 -5.27
CA LEU A 60 -0.78 -10.71 -5.31
C LEU A 60 -0.09 -10.62 -3.95
N TYR A 61 -0.85 -10.53 -2.87
CA TYR A 61 -0.29 -10.41 -1.53
C TYR A 61 0.59 -11.60 -1.14
N GLU A 62 0.20 -12.82 -1.50
CA GLU A 62 1.03 -14.00 -1.24
C GLU A 62 2.37 -13.91 -1.97
N LYS A 63 2.40 -13.39 -3.18
CA LYS A 63 3.65 -13.14 -3.91
C LYS A 63 4.52 -12.07 -3.26
N ILE A 64 3.89 -11.02 -2.74
CA ILE A 64 4.59 -9.94 -2.05
C ILE A 64 5.28 -10.48 -0.79
N LYS A 65 4.62 -11.34 -0.03
CA LYS A 65 5.18 -11.88 1.22
C LYS A 65 6.48 -12.65 1.02
N ILE A 66 6.67 -13.26 -0.14
CA ILE A 66 7.88 -14.05 -0.43
C ILE A 66 8.92 -13.30 -1.26
N ASP A 67 8.64 -12.05 -1.62
CA ASP A 67 9.57 -11.22 -2.39
C ASP A 67 10.74 -10.80 -1.51
N PRO A 68 12.00 -11.13 -1.88
CA PRO A 68 13.16 -10.83 -1.05
C PRO A 68 13.55 -9.34 -0.98
N ARG A 69 12.91 -8.50 -1.78
CA ARG A 69 13.18 -7.04 -1.76
C ARG A 69 12.67 -6.37 -0.51
N HIS A 70 11.84 -7.05 0.28
CA HIS A 70 11.35 -6.54 1.55
C HIS A 70 11.15 -7.67 2.57
N THR A 71 11.03 -7.29 3.82
CA THR A 71 10.88 -8.20 4.96
C THR A 71 9.79 -7.68 5.90
N ASN A 72 9.41 -8.52 6.86
CA ASN A 72 8.44 -8.15 7.88
C ASN A 72 7.13 -7.62 7.30
N VAL A 73 6.61 -8.30 6.30
CA VAL A 73 5.32 -7.94 5.69
C VAL A 73 4.21 -8.17 6.70
N GLU A 74 3.48 -7.11 7.03
CA GLU A 74 2.42 -7.13 8.02
C GLU A 74 1.16 -6.49 7.47
N THR A 75 0.05 -7.21 7.54
CA THR A 75 -1.26 -6.68 7.16
C THR A 75 -1.73 -5.69 8.22
N LEU A 76 -1.98 -4.46 7.82
CA LEU A 76 -2.54 -3.45 8.70
C LEU A 76 -4.06 -3.46 8.71
N TYR A 77 -4.64 -3.65 7.54
CA TYR A 77 -6.09 -3.50 7.36
C TYR A 77 -6.57 -4.25 6.15
N GLU A 78 -7.75 -4.80 6.26
CA GLU A 78 -8.42 -5.50 5.18
C GLU A 78 -9.92 -5.26 5.32
N ASN A 79 -10.59 -4.86 4.24
CA ASN A 79 -11.99 -4.51 4.27
C ASN A 79 -12.67 -4.75 2.93
N GLU A 80 -13.96 -5.07 2.99
CA GLU A 80 -14.79 -5.08 1.81
C GLU A 80 -15.09 -3.65 1.38
N ILE A 81 -15.03 -3.39 0.08
CA ILE A 81 -15.33 -2.08 -0.49
C ILE A 81 -16.31 -2.22 -1.65
N ASN A 82 -17.11 -1.20 -1.85
CA ASN A 82 -18.06 -1.13 -2.97
C ASN A 82 -17.50 -0.37 -4.16
N GLU A 83 -16.54 0.50 -3.93
CA GLU A 83 -15.91 1.31 -4.96
C GLU A 83 -14.41 1.49 -4.66
N ARG A 84 -13.66 1.73 -5.72
CA ARG A 84 -12.22 1.93 -5.63
C ARG A 84 -11.90 3.36 -5.21
N ALA A 85 -10.94 3.52 -4.32
CA ALA A 85 -10.37 4.83 -4.00
C ALA A 85 -9.38 5.30 -5.08
N PHE A 86 -8.75 4.36 -5.78
CA PHE A 86 -7.68 4.63 -6.75
C PHE A 86 -8.06 4.14 -8.15
N GLU A 87 -9.30 4.36 -8.54
CA GLU A 87 -9.78 3.95 -9.86
C GLU A 87 -8.93 4.58 -10.96
N GLY A 88 -8.50 3.74 -11.90
CA GLY A 88 -7.61 4.16 -12.99
C GLY A 88 -6.13 4.17 -12.62
N TRP A 89 -5.77 3.89 -11.36
CA TRP A 89 -4.37 3.87 -10.91
C TRP A 89 -3.91 2.42 -10.70
N GLU A 90 -3.29 1.81 -11.70
CA GLU A 90 -2.78 0.44 -11.61
C GLU A 90 -1.71 0.24 -10.53
N MET A 91 -1.00 1.26 -10.18
CA MET A 91 -0.22 1.43 -8.96
C MET A 91 0.44 2.81 -9.00
N ALA A 92 -0.11 3.78 -8.31
CA ALA A 92 0.52 5.06 -8.11
C ALA A 92 1.67 4.92 -7.10
N PHE A 93 2.62 5.83 -7.15
CA PHE A 93 3.78 5.81 -6.26
C PHE A 93 4.04 7.19 -5.68
N LYS A 94 4.42 7.22 -4.41
CA LYS A 94 4.87 8.45 -3.76
C LYS A 94 6.00 8.14 -2.80
N GLU A 95 7.09 8.90 -2.94
CA GLU A 95 8.19 8.84 -1.99
C GLU A 95 7.92 9.81 -0.85
N LEU A 96 8.09 9.33 0.38
CA LEU A 96 7.85 10.09 1.59
C LEU A 96 9.17 10.37 2.31
N GLU A 97 9.17 11.33 3.22
CA GLU A 97 10.29 11.56 4.11
C GLU A 97 10.56 10.33 4.96
N ARG A 98 11.83 10.15 5.34
CA ARG A 98 12.27 9.00 6.13
C ARG A 98 11.46 8.88 7.42
N SER A 99 11.08 7.66 7.75
CA SER A 99 10.28 7.31 8.95
C SER A 99 8.82 7.75 8.90
N THR A 100 8.33 8.32 7.79
CA THR A 100 6.93 8.73 7.67
C THR A 100 5.98 7.53 7.80
N VAL A 101 6.32 6.39 7.22
CA VAL A 101 5.47 5.19 7.28
C VAL A 101 5.32 4.73 8.74
N GLN A 102 6.42 4.64 9.49
CA GLN A 102 6.37 4.23 10.89
C GLN A 102 5.61 5.24 11.75
N ASN A 103 5.83 6.52 11.54
CA ASN A 103 5.17 7.56 12.31
C ASN A 103 3.66 7.58 12.05
N SER A 104 3.23 7.29 10.84
CA SER A 104 1.81 7.23 10.52
C SER A 104 1.11 5.98 11.07
N MET A 105 1.87 4.96 11.50
CA MET A 105 1.29 3.79 12.14
C MET A 105 0.51 4.12 13.42
N VAL A 106 1.02 5.04 14.22
CA VAL A 106 0.33 5.47 15.45
C VAL A 106 -1.02 6.11 15.10
N MET A 107 -1.04 6.97 14.11
CA MET A 107 -2.28 7.61 13.64
C MET A 107 -3.24 6.58 13.06
N PHE A 108 -2.75 5.64 12.28
CA PHE A 108 -3.56 4.58 11.70
C PHE A 108 -4.21 3.73 12.79
N ASN A 109 -3.44 3.31 13.79
CA ASN A 109 -3.95 2.53 14.90
C ASN A 109 -5.00 3.30 15.70
N ASN A 110 -4.79 4.60 15.91
CA ASN A 110 -5.77 5.46 16.58
C ASN A 110 -7.07 5.57 15.80
N LEU A 111 -7.00 5.76 14.49
CA LEU A 111 -8.18 5.80 13.62
C LEU A 111 -8.93 4.48 13.67
N LYS A 112 -8.22 3.36 13.65
CA LYS A 112 -8.79 2.02 13.70
C LYS A 112 -9.50 1.74 15.02
N GLN A 113 -8.91 2.18 16.16
CA GLN A 113 -9.46 1.96 17.49
C GLN A 113 -10.64 2.88 17.80
N ASN A 114 -10.59 4.12 17.34
CA ASN A 114 -11.62 5.13 17.63
C ASN A 114 -12.82 5.05 16.70
N SER A 115 -12.72 4.26 15.65
CA SER A 115 -13.82 4.09 14.71
C SER A 115 -14.74 2.99 15.18
N LYS A 116 -15.88 3.36 15.74
CA LYS A 116 -17.00 2.46 16.00
C LYS A 116 -17.85 2.25 14.75
N ARG A 117 -17.55 2.92 13.67
CA ARG A 117 -18.22 2.79 12.38
C ARG A 117 -17.31 2.08 11.40
N HIS A 118 -17.90 1.31 10.50
CA HIS A 118 -17.19 0.80 9.35
C HIS A 118 -16.64 1.99 8.55
N ILE A 119 -15.34 2.24 8.66
CA ILE A 119 -14.68 3.15 7.74
C ILE A 119 -14.42 2.34 6.48
N THR A 120 -15.12 2.67 5.41
CA THR A 120 -14.81 2.15 4.10
C THR A 120 -13.71 3.04 3.49
N ASN A 121 -12.84 2.43 2.70
CA ASN A 121 -11.77 3.16 2.01
C ASN A 121 -10.74 3.83 2.94
N PHE A 122 -10.17 3.04 3.84
CA PHE A 122 -9.01 3.48 4.63
C PHE A 122 -7.88 3.97 3.72
N GLY A 123 -7.74 3.37 2.54
CA GLY A 123 -6.77 3.80 1.55
C GLY A 123 -6.92 5.27 1.17
N ALA A 124 -8.16 5.72 0.96
CA ALA A 124 -8.42 7.13 0.66
C ALA A 124 -8.02 8.04 1.82
N GLY A 125 -8.28 7.60 3.07
CA GLY A 125 -7.87 8.34 4.26
C GLY A 125 -6.36 8.45 4.37
N LEU A 126 -5.63 7.36 4.14
CA LEU A 126 -4.17 7.37 4.14
C LEU A 126 -3.62 8.26 3.02
N PHE A 127 -4.21 8.20 1.84
CA PHE A 127 -3.82 9.08 0.74
C PHE A 127 -3.93 10.55 1.14
N GLY A 128 -5.02 10.91 1.81
CA GLY A 128 -5.21 12.27 2.33
C GLY A 128 -4.15 12.67 3.34
N LEU A 129 -3.77 11.75 4.24
CA LEU A 129 -2.71 11.99 5.23
C LEU A 129 -1.35 12.19 4.57
N PHE A 130 -1.03 11.43 3.54
CA PHE A 130 0.27 11.49 2.89
C PHE A 130 0.36 12.51 1.76
N LYS A 131 -0.74 13.09 1.39
CA LYS A 131 -0.84 14.01 0.26
C LYS A 131 0.16 15.16 0.33
N ASP A 132 0.37 15.71 1.52
CA ASP A 132 1.26 16.85 1.75
C ASP A 132 2.63 16.45 2.32
N SER A 133 2.88 15.15 2.50
CA SER A 133 4.12 14.63 3.08
C SER A 133 5.14 14.29 2.01
N ILE A 134 5.43 15.23 1.12
CA ILE A 134 6.39 15.04 0.02
C ILE A 134 7.79 15.42 0.49
N SER A 135 8.72 14.52 0.30
CA SER A 135 10.15 14.84 0.47
C SER A 135 10.70 15.54 -0.75
#